data_0612aa2e4359551c4896d0106885901b
#
_entry.id   0612aa2e4359551c4896d0106885901b
#
_cell.length_a   1.000
_cell.length_b   1.000
_cell.length_c   1.000
_cell.angle_alpha   90.00
_cell.angle_beta   90.00
_cell.angle_gamma   90.00
#
_symmetry.space_group_name_H-M   'P 1'
#
loop_
_entity.id
_entity.type
_entity.pdbx_description
1 polymer ?
#
loop_
_entity_poly.entity_id
_entity_poly.type
_entity_poly.pdbx_seq_one_letter_code
_entity_poly.pdbx_strand_id
1 'polypeptide(L)'
;LFYYDQNGEEQTTFLCSQNGFIASFSSLINQTKATENVECITDCELLKITFVNAKQLVDKSEIFKNFFLLMFEKSISLATLRANDLASLNADQRYQKMIDQQAHFIQNIPLQYIASYLGIKPQSLSRIRKQAIK
;
A
#
# COMPACT_ATOMS: atom_id res chain seq x y z
N LEU A 1 -3.60 -3.79 0.49
CA LEU A 1 -4.80 -3.03 0.79
C LEU A 1 -5.50 -2.67 -0.50
N PHE A 2 -6.78 -2.89 -0.57
CA PHE A 2 -7.58 -2.64 -1.78
C PHE A 2 -9.04 -2.30 -1.44
N TYR A 3 -9.74 -1.73 -2.39
CA TYR A 3 -11.19 -1.54 -2.36
C TYR A 3 -11.81 -1.94 -3.71
N TYR A 4 -13.12 -2.11 -3.75
CA TYR A 4 -13.85 -2.29 -5.00
C TYR A 4 -14.41 -0.95 -5.46
N ASP A 5 -14.16 -0.59 -6.73
CA ASP A 5 -14.69 0.61 -7.33
C ASP A 5 -16.18 0.46 -7.70
N GLN A 6 -16.77 1.49 -8.32
CA GLN A 6 -18.20 1.52 -8.71
C GLN A 6 -18.57 0.42 -9.73
N ASN A 7 -17.59 -0.12 -10.44
CA ASN A 7 -17.78 -1.21 -11.41
C ASN A 7 -17.55 -2.58 -10.81
N GLY A 8 -17.20 -2.65 -9.50
CA GLY A 8 -16.82 -3.87 -8.82
C GLY A 8 -15.39 -4.34 -9.15
N GLU A 9 -14.56 -3.49 -9.79
CA GLU A 9 -13.17 -3.80 -10.06
C GLU A 9 -12.32 -3.52 -8.82
N GLU A 10 -11.37 -4.43 -8.51
CA GLU A 10 -10.46 -4.29 -7.40
C GLU A 10 -9.40 -3.22 -7.68
N GLN A 11 -9.27 -2.27 -6.76
CA GLN A 11 -8.31 -1.18 -6.83
C GLN A 11 -7.31 -1.29 -5.68
N THR A 12 -6.08 -1.65 -5.99
CA THR A 12 -4.98 -1.75 -5.01
C THR A 12 -4.51 -0.35 -4.61
N THR A 13 -4.61 -0.03 -3.33
CA THR A 13 -4.21 1.28 -2.78
C THR A 13 -2.83 1.24 -2.14
N PHE A 14 -2.46 0.11 -1.53
CA PHE A 14 -1.19 -0.01 -0.82
C PHE A 14 -0.65 -1.43 -0.89
N LEU A 15 0.66 -1.55 -1.06
CA LEU A 15 1.41 -2.80 -0.97
C LEU A 15 2.31 -2.74 0.26
N CYS A 16 2.28 -3.80 1.07
CA CYS A 16 3.05 -3.91 2.29
C CYS A 16 3.98 -5.12 2.21
N SER A 17 5.19 -4.97 2.68
CA SER A 17 6.18 -6.05 2.80
C SER A 17 6.59 -6.25 4.26
N GLN A 18 7.56 -7.12 4.48
CA GLN A 18 8.11 -7.43 5.80
C GLN A 18 8.45 -6.15 6.60
N ASN A 19 8.17 -6.18 7.89
CA ASN A 19 8.33 -5.06 8.82
C ASN A 19 7.51 -3.81 8.45
N GLY A 20 6.49 -3.98 7.62
CA GLY A 20 5.55 -2.92 7.28
C GLY A 20 4.40 -2.79 8.27
N PHE A 21 3.71 -1.68 8.20
CA PHE A 21 2.48 -1.43 8.94
C PHE A 21 1.34 -1.20 7.95
N ILE A 22 0.18 -1.80 8.20
CA ILE A 22 -0.97 -1.70 7.32
C ILE A 22 -2.24 -1.44 8.14
N ALA A 23 -3.00 -0.45 7.73
CA ALA A 23 -4.30 -0.11 8.30
C ALA A 23 -5.15 0.66 7.28
N SER A 24 -6.47 0.58 7.40
CA SER A 24 -7.37 1.56 6.78
C SER A 24 -7.36 2.82 7.68
N PHE A 25 -6.47 3.76 7.37
CA PHE A 25 -6.26 4.94 8.22
C PHE A 25 -7.50 5.80 8.36
N SER A 26 -8.30 5.95 7.29
CA SER A 26 -9.56 6.70 7.36
C SER A 26 -10.52 6.08 8.37
N SER A 27 -10.70 4.77 8.31
CA SER A 27 -11.52 4.03 9.28
C SER A 27 -10.97 4.12 10.70
N LEU A 28 -9.64 3.96 10.84
CA LEU A 28 -8.96 4.02 12.13
C LEU A 28 -9.12 5.38 12.81
N ILE A 29 -8.94 6.48 12.08
CA ILE A 29 -9.02 7.84 12.62
C ILE A 29 -10.47 8.23 12.93
N ASN A 30 -11.38 7.94 12.00
CA ASN A 30 -12.78 8.35 12.12
C ASN A 30 -13.64 7.36 12.92
N GLN A 31 -13.08 6.21 13.32
CA GLN A 31 -13.79 5.11 14.01
C GLN A 31 -15.03 4.66 13.23
N THR A 32 -14.94 4.60 11.91
CA THR A 32 -15.99 4.13 11.00
C THR A 32 -15.67 2.74 10.45
N LYS A 33 -16.64 2.07 9.85
CA LYS A 33 -16.42 0.81 9.15
C LYS A 33 -15.44 1.03 8.00
N ALA A 34 -14.46 0.14 7.87
CA ALA A 34 -13.51 0.18 6.76
C ALA A 34 -14.20 -0.09 5.42
N THR A 35 -13.84 0.68 4.42
CA THR A 35 -14.22 0.48 3.01
C THR A 35 -13.13 -0.28 2.23
N GLU A 36 -11.97 -0.46 2.85
CA GLU A 36 -10.83 -1.16 2.30
C GLU A 36 -10.70 -2.55 2.92
N ASN A 37 -10.12 -3.46 2.16
CA ASN A 37 -9.82 -4.83 2.54
C ASN A 37 -8.32 -5.04 2.61
N VAL A 38 -7.87 -5.95 3.49
CA VAL A 38 -6.47 -6.40 3.57
C VAL A 38 -6.44 -7.87 3.18
N GLU A 39 -5.57 -8.20 2.24
CA GLU A 39 -5.33 -9.57 1.79
C GLU A 39 -3.83 -9.88 1.83
N CYS A 40 -3.47 -11.06 2.31
CA CYS A 40 -2.12 -11.59 2.23
C CYS A 40 -1.94 -12.28 0.87
N ILE A 41 -0.99 -11.82 0.05
CA ILE A 41 -0.69 -12.38 -1.27
C ILE A 41 0.25 -13.60 -1.16
N THR A 42 1.04 -13.64 -0.09
CA THR A 42 1.93 -14.74 0.28
C THR A 42 1.65 -15.14 1.72
N ASP A 43 2.20 -16.24 2.18
CA ASP A 43 2.15 -16.64 3.59
C ASP A 43 2.77 -15.54 4.46
N CYS A 44 2.03 -15.09 5.48
CA CYS A 44 2.40 -13.98 6.33
C CYS A 44 2.21 -14.32 7.80
N GLU A 45 3.14 -13.88 8.63
CA GLU A 45 2.97 -13.77 10.08
C GLU A 45 2.65 -12.32 10.43
N LEU A 46 1.51 -12.09 11.10
CA LEU A 46 0.99 -10.76 11.37
C LEU A 46 0.72 -10.56 12.87
N LEU A 47 1.11 -9.39 13.36
CA LEU A 47 0.68 -8.89 14.65
C LEU A 47 -0.50 -7.92 14.46
N LYS A 48 -1.64 -8.23 15.07
CA LYS A 48 -2.84 -7.39 15.01
C LYS A 48 -3.04 -6.68 16.32
N ILE A 49 -3.26 -5.38 16.27
CA ILE A 49 -3.66 -4.58 17.42
C ILE A 49 -4.98 -3.86 17.13
N THR A 50 -5.89 -3.83 18.11
CA THR A 50 -7.11 -3.02 18.02
C THR A 50 -6.81 -1.55 18.33
N PHE A 51 -7.66 -0.63 17.85
CA PHE A 51 -7.53 0.79 18.19
C PHE A 51 -7.51 1.06 19.69
N VAL A 52 -8.37 0.38 20.45
CA VAL A 52 -8.43 0.54 21.92
C VAL A 52 -7.12 0.13 22.57
N ASN A 53 -6.56 -1.01 22.18
CA ASN A 53 -5.28 -1.47 22.72
C ASN A 53 -4.11 -0.59 22.29
N ALA A 54 -4.11 -0.11 21.03
CA ALA A 54 -3.10 0.82 20.54
C ALA A 54 -3.12 2.12 21.34
N LYS A 55 -4.32 2.69 21.61
CA LYS A 55 -4.48 3.87 22.44
C LYS A 55 -3.97 3.65 23.86
N GLN A 56 -4.31 2.52 24.48
CA GLN A 56 -3.79 2.21 25.83
C GLN A 56 -2.27 2.10 25.88
N LEU A 57 -1.62 1.58 24.83
CA LEU A 57 -0.16 1.53 24.75
C LEU A 57 0.44 2.91 24.60
N VAL A 58 -0.14 3.76 23.76
CA VAL A 58 0.27 5.15 23.58
C VAL A 58 0.15 5.94 24.87
N ASP A 59 -0.94 5.77 25.62
CA ASP A 59 -1.18 6.47 26.89
C ASP A 59 -0.21 6.02 28.00
N LYS A 60 0.31 4.78 27.92
CA LYS A 60 1.17 4.20 28.96
C LYS A 60 2.66 4.30 28.67
N SER A 61 3.08 4.59 27.44
CA SER A 61 4.49 4.50 27.04
C SER A 61 4.84 5.49 25.94
N GLU A 62 5.79 6.36 26.22
CA GLU A 62 6.38 7.27 25.23
C GLU A 62 7.05 6.52 24.06
N ILE A 63 7.57 5.32 24.29
CA ILE A 63 8.16 4.49 23.22
C ILE A 63 7.09 4.12 22.20
N PHE A 64 5.93 3.64 22.66
CA PHE A 64 4.82 3.32 21.75
C PHE A 64 4.22 4.56 21.09
N LYS A 65 4.12 5.67 21.81
CA LYS A 65 3.67 6.94 21.24
C LYS A 65 4.57 7.39 20.09
N ASN A 66 5.89 7.39 20.28
CA ASN A 66 6.86 7.72 19.26
C ASN A 66 6.83 6.73 18.09
N PHE A 67 6.69 5.44 18.35
CA PHE A 67 6.53 4.41 17.32
C PHE A 67 5.31 4.67 16.43
N PHE A 68 4.13 4.91 17.02
CA PHE A 68 2.93 5.20 16.24
C PHE A 68 3.05 6.51 15.47
N LEU A 69 3.65 7.55 16.05
CA LEU A 69 3.90 8.81 15.35
C LEU A 69 4.74 8.58 14.08
N LEU A 70 5.86 7.89 14.20
CA LEU A 70 6.72 7.54 13.07
C LEU A 70 5.99 6.70 12.01
N MET A 71 5.11 5.77 12.43
CA MET A 71 4.30 4.97 11.50
C MET A 71 3.29 5.84 10.73
N PHE A 72 2.64 6.80 11.39
CA PHE A 72 1.74 7.74 10.74
C PHE A 72 2.48 8.66 9.78
N GLU A 73 3.60 9.25 10.19
CA GLU A 73 4.43 10.11 9.34
C GLU A 73 4.87 9.37 8.07
N LYS A 74 5.38 8.15 8.22
CA LYS A 74 5.77 7.30 7.10
C LYS A 74 4.58 6.99 6.17
N SER A 75 3.42 6.70 6.72
CA SER A 75 2.23 6.39 5.94
C SER A 75 1.72 7.59 5.16
N ILE A 76 1.71 8.77 5.76
CA ILE A 76 1.36 10.04 5.08
C ILE A 76 2.35 10.32 3.96
N SER A 77 3.65 10.19 4.21
CA SER A 77 4.70 10.37 3.21
C SER A 77 4.50 9.45 2.00
N LEU A 78 4.28 8.16 2.24
CA LEU A 78 4.06 7.18 1.17
C LEU A 78 2.78 7.48 0.38
N ALA A 79 1.69 7.84 1.04
CA ALA A 79 0.43 8.21 0.38
C ALA A 79 0.60 9.46 -0.48
N THR A 80 1.31 10.48 0.01
CA THR A 80 1.59 11.71 -0.71
C THR A 80 2.49 11.46 -1.93
N LEU A 81 3.55 10.68 -1.77
CA LEU A 81 4.43 10.30 -2.88
C LEU A 81 3.65 9.55 -3.96
N ARG A 82 2.81 8.58 -3.57
CA ARG A 82 1.99 7.85 -4.53
C ARG A 82 0.99 8.75 -5.26
N ALA A 83 0.33 9.68 -4.57
CA ALA A 83 -0.58 10.65 -5.18
C ALA A 83 0.14 11.52 -6.20
N ASN A 84 1.33 12.02 -5.86
CA ASN A 84 2.17 12.81 -6.76
C ASN A 84 2.61 12.00 -7.98
N ASP A 85 3.03 10.74 -7.80
CA ASP A 85 3.43 9.86 -8.88
C ASP A 85 2.27 9.58 -9.86
N LEU A 86 1.07 9.35 -9.34
CA LEU A 86 -0.12 9.14 -10.17
C LEU A 86 -0.51 10.40 -10.96
N ALA A 87 -0.27 11.58 -10.40
CA ALA A 87 -0.60 12.86 -11.03
C ALA A 87 0.46 13.33 -12.05
N SER A 88 1.76 13.05 -11.81
CA SER A 88 2.86 13.65 -12.56
C SER A 88 3.62 12.70 -13.48
N LEU A 89 3.61 11.39 -13.19
CA LEU A 89 4.36 10.41 -13.96
C LEU A 89 3.45 9.61 -14.90
N ASN A 90 3.97 9.27 -16.09
CA ASN A 90 3.30 8.30 -16.95
C ASN A 90 3.50 6.86 -16.45
N ALA A 91 2.81 5.89 -17.09
CA ALA A 91 2.81 4.49 -16.65
C ALA A 91 4.20 3.85 -16.67
N ASP A 92 5.01 4.13 -17.72
CA ASP A 92 6.37 3.61 -17.85
C ASP A 92 7.27 4.14 -16.73
N GLN A 93 7.19 5.43 -16.45
CA GLN A 93 7.96 6.08 -15.38
C GLN A 93 7.58 5.54 -13.99
N ARG A 94 6.28 5.34 -13.71
CA ARG A 94 5.83 4.72 -12.45
C ARG A 94 6.35 3.29 -12.30
N TYR A 95 6.32 2.52 -13.39
CA TYR A 95 6.83 1.15 -13.38
C TYR A 95 8.35 1.12 -13.18
N GLN A 96 9.10 1.99 -13.87
CA GLN A 96 10.55 2.09 -13.68
C GLN A 96 10.91 2.46 -12.24
N LYS A 97 10.23 3.46 -11.67
CA LYS A 97 10.41 3.84 -10.26
C LYS A 97 10.16 2.68 -9.30
N MET A 98 9.14 1.85 -9.59
CA MET A 98 8.86 0.67 -8.79
C MET A 98 9.97 -0.39 -8.91
N ILE A 99 10.55 -0.61 -10.11
CA ILE A 99 11.71 -1.48 -10.29
C ILE A 99 12.88 -1.00 -9.45
N ASP A 100 13.18 0.30 -9.49
CA ASP A 100 14.35 0.88 -8.82
C ASP A 100 14.23 0.87 -7.30
N GLN A 101 13.04 1.09 -6.77
CA GLN A 101 12.81 1.30 -5.33
C GLN A 101 12.17 0.12 -4.61
N GLN A 102 11.43 -0.73 -5.34
CA GLN A 102 10.58 -1.77 -4.77
C GLN A 102 10.63 -3.07 -5.60
N ALA A 103 11.82 -3.45 -6.09
CA ALA A 103 12.03 -4.62 -6.95
C ALA A 103 11.43 -5.92 -6.37
N HIS A 104 11.41 -6.06 -5.04
CA HIS A 104 10.84 -7.21 -4.36
C HIS A 104 9.33 -7.38 -4.61
N PHE A 105 8.57 -6.29 -4.82
CA PHE A 105 7.16 -6.39 -5.20
C PHE A 105 6.99 -6.94 -6.61
N ILE A 106 7.85 -6.51 -7.54
CA ILE A 106 7.82 -6.99 -8.92
C ILE A 106 8.03 -8.51 -9.03
N GLN A 107 8.84 -9.06 -8.12
CA GLN A 107 9.19 -10.49 -8.10
C GLN A 107 8.12 -11.36 -7.42
N ASN A 108 7.42 -10.82 -6.42
CA ASN A 108 6.61 -11.64 -5.51
C ASN A 108 5.09 -11.37 -5.62
N ILE A 109 4.68 -10.29 -6.27
CA ILE A 109 3.27 -9.91 -6.37
C ILE A 109 2.73 -10.21 -7.78
N PRO A 110 1.56 -10.83 -7.90
CA PRO A 110 0.89 -11.04 -9.20
C PRO A 110 0.70 -9.74 -9.97
N LEU A 111 0.90 -9.82 -11.28
CA LEU A 111 0.91 -8.67 -12.20
C LEU A 111 -0.36 -7.80 -12.10
N GLN A 112 -1.51 -8.40 -11.84
CA GLN A 112 -2.78 -7.69 -11.72
C GLN A 112 -2.78 -6.68 -10.59
N TYR A 113 -2.24 -7.03 -9.42
CA TYR A 113 -2.14 -6.13 -8.25
C TYR A 113 -1.11 -5.03 -8.47
N ILE A 114 0.01 -5.35 -9.13
CA ILE A 114 1.00 -4.35 -9.53
C ILE A 114 0.39 -3.36 -10.51
N ALA A 115 -0.33 -3.83 -11.53
CA ALA A 115 -0.98 -2.97 -12.52
C ALA A 115 -2.01 -2.05 -11.84
N SER A 116 -2.86 -2.61 -10.99
CA SER A 116 -3.84 -1.86 -10.20
C SER A 116 -3.16 -0.80 -9.31
N TYR A 117 -2.09 -1.17 -8.59
CA TYR A 117 -1.31 -0.24 -7.77
C TYR A 117 -0.70 0.90 -8.60
N LEU A 118 -0.24 0.61 -9.81
CA LEU A 118 0.31 1.61 -10.75
C LEU A 118 -0.79 2.41 -11.48
N GLY A 119 -2.08 2.10 -11.26
CA GLY A 119 -3.20 2.80 -11.90
C GLY A 119 -3.32 2.51 -13.41
N ILE A 120 -2.98 1.29 -13.84
CA ILE A 120 -3.07 0.85 -15.24
C ILE A 120 -3.72 -0.54 -15.36
N LYS A 121 -4.16 -0.89 -16.57
CA LYS A 121 -4.66 -2.24 -16.84
C LYS A 121 -3.51 -3.26 -16.96
N PRO A 122 -3.73 -4.53 -16.57
CA PRO A 122 -2.70 -5.59 -16.66
C PRO A 122 -2.08 -5.76 -18.05
N GLN A 123 -2.86 -5.58 -19.11
CA GLN A 123 -2.38 -5.66 -20.51
C GLN A 123 -1.38 -4.54 -20.83
N SER A 124 -1.62 -3.32 -20.30
CA SER A 124 -0.69 -2.20 -20.43
C SER A 124 0.62 -2.48 -19.73
N LEU A 125 0.56 -3.00 -18.48
CA LEU A 125 1.76 -3.37 -17.73
C LEU A 125 2.54 -4.49 -18.45
N SER A 126 1.87 -5.49 -18.99
CA SER A 126 2.53 -6.56 -19.79
C SER A 126 3.30 -5.99 -20.99
N ARG A 127 2.77 -4.98 -21.66
CA ARG A 127 3.43 -4.30 -22.77
C ARG A 127 4.66 -3.51 -22.30
N ILE A 128 4.52 -2.73 -21.21
CA ILE A 128 5.63 -1.96 -20.60
C ILE A 128 6.78 -2.91 -20.23
N ARG A 129 6.49 -4.03 -19.59
CA ARG A 129 7.50 -5.04 -19.22
C ARG A 129 8.27 -5.59 -20.40
N LYS A 130 7.59 -5.87 -21.52
CA LYS A 130 8.24 -6.36 -22.75
C LYS A 130 9.18 -5.32 -23.37
N GLN A 131 8.90 -4.04 -23.19
CA GLN A 131 9.74 -2.95 -23.70
C GLN A 131 10.96 -2.69 -22.79
N ALA A 132 10.81 -2.87 -21.49
CA ALA A 132 11.90 -2.68 -20.52
C ALA A 132 12.97 -3.79 -20.55
N ILE A 133 12.71 -4.95 -21.17
CA ILE A 133 13.64 -6.09 -21.30
C ILE A 133 14.50 -5.99 -22.59
N LYS A 134 14.23 -5.01 -23.44
CA LYS A 134 15.04 -4.74 -24.64
C LYS A 134 16.17 -3.75 -24.34
#